data_1ba4d795e04325a486ee07a020a0d488
#
_entry.id   1ba4d795e04325a486ee07a020a0d488
#
_cell.length_a   1.000
_cell.length_b   1.000
_cell.length_c   1.000
_cell.angle_alpha   90.00
_cell.angle_beta   90.00
_cell.angle_gamma   90.00
#
_symmetry.space_group_name_H-M   'P 1'
#
loop_
_entity.id
_entity.type
_entity.pdbx_description
1 polymer ?
#
loop_
_entity_poly.entity_id
_entity_poly.type
_entity_poly.pdbx_seq_one_letter_code
_entity_poly.pdbx_strand_id
1 'polypeptide(L)'
;MFEQFNLNKNHYIYIIGGGGKTTLMWRLSEFLTGQGNSVIMTTSTKLCYSFTVDRFPLSVGIDKKQLKQGECKVFGKEILKESDKIKGYEPEELDKIFESGVADYVIVEADGAKGRSLKAHADHEPVLSAKAHLIIVVVGMDCIGQPISEDSVHRSKLFCERVGKKMGEIITKDDVEAIIYHAKGYLKKATKQSEVVVFYVKKN
;
A
#
# COMPACT_ATOMS: atom_id res chain seq x y z
N MET A 1 8.33 16.16 0.83
CA MET A 1 7.19 15.23 0.97
C MET A 1 7.62 13.89 1.56
N PHE A 2 8.77 13.34 1.17
CA PHE A 2 9.20 11.97 1.55
C PHE A 2 10.20 11.90 2.71
N GLU A 3 10.61 13.04 3.29
CA GLU A 3 11.57 13.12 4.41
C GLU A 3 11.14 12.30 5.64
N GLN A 4 9.84 12.28 5.91
CA GLN A 4 9.25 11.51 7.01
C GLN A 4 9.38 9.98 6.88
N PHE A 5 9.75 9.47 5.71
CA PHE A 5 9.84 8.02 5.45
C PHE A 5 11.22 7.42 5.78
N ASN A 6 12.19 8.24 6.19
CA ASN A 6 13.53 7.80 6.57
C ASN A 6 14.13 6.79 5.56
N LEU A 7 14.08 7.17 4.27
CA LEU A 7 14.39 6.27 3.14
C LEU A 7 15.82 5.72 3.16
N ASN A 8 16.77 6.41 3.79
CA ASN A 8 18.15 5.92 3.95
C ASN A 8 18.25 4.63 4.77
N LYS A 9 17.25 4.29 5.55
CA LYS A 9 17.17 3.07 6.37
C LYS A 9 16.09 2.10 5.91
N ASN A 10 15.05 2.62 5.24
CA ASN A 10 13.84 1.89 4.92
C ASN A 10 13.77 1.55 3.44
N HIS A 11 14.29 0.39 3.05
CA HIS A 11 14.37 -0.08 1.66
C HIS A 11 13.26 -1.08 1.30
N TYR A 12 12.62 -1.71 2.29
CA TYR A 12 11.51 -2.64 2.11
C TYR A 12 10.23 -2.03 2.68
N ILE A 13 9.41 -1.46 1.76
CA ILE A 13 8.32 -0.54 2.09
C ILE A 13 6.97 -1.16 1.74
N TYR A 14 6.07 -1.19 2.70
CA TYR A 14 4.69 -1.61 2.50
C TYR A 14 3.73 -0.42 2.58
N ILE A 15 2.80 -0.34 1.62
CA ILE A 15 1.78 0.72 1.56
C ILE A 15 0.41 0.08 1.73
N ILE A 16 -0.34 0.53 2.75
CA ILE A 16 -1.67 0.03 3.11
C ILE A 16 -2.67 1.17 3.22
N GLY A 17 -3.96 0.84 3.27
CA GLY A 17 -5.03 1.81 3.52
C GLY A 17 -5.82 2.22 2.28
N GLY A 18 -6.24 3.47 2.21
CA GLY A 18 -7.09 4.00 1.15
C GLY A 18 -6.73 5.42 0.71
N GLY A 19 -7.29 5.86 -0.42
CA GLY A 19 -7.16 7.26 -0.83
C GLY A 19 -5.86 7.64 -1.53
N GLY A 20 -5.22 6.72 -2.29
CA GLY A 20 -4.10 7.09 -3.15
C GLY A 20 -2.82 6.29 -2.99
N LYS A 21 -2.90 5.05 -2.48
CA LYS A 21 -1.73 4.15 -2.32
C LYS A 21 -0.91 3.99 -3.59
N THR A 22 -1.54 3.60 -4.68
CA THR A 22 -0.86 3.38 -5.96
C THR A 22 -0.21 4.66 -6.48
N THR A 23 -0.88 5.80 -6.33
CA THR A 23 -0.30 7.12 -6.68
C THR A 23 0.91 7.45 -5.80
N LEU A 24 0.84 7.17 -4.51
CA LEU A 24 1.98 7.36 -3.59
C LEU A 24 3.13 6.44 -3.98
N MET A 25 2.87 5.17 -4.26
CA MET A 25 3.86 4.19 -4.71
C MET A 25 4.59 4.69 -5.96
N TRP A 26 3.88 5.23 -6.94
CA TRP A 26 4.48 5.79 -8.14
C TRP A 26 5.36 7.00 -7.86
N ARG A 27 4.82 8.00 -7.14
CA ARG A 27 5.56 9.22 -6.82
C ARG A 27 6.82 8.92 -5.99
N LEU A 28 6.73 7.95 -5.09
CA LEU A 28 7.88 7.51 -4.30
C LEU A 28 8.92 6.82 -5.19
N SER A 29 8.48 5.99 -6.14
CA SER A 29 9.37 5.33 -7.09
C SER A 29 10.05 6.32 -8.02
N GLU A 30 9.31 7.30 -8.56
CA GLU A 30 9.88 8.39 -9.39
C GLU A 30 10.90 9.22 -8.60
N PHE A 31 10.62 9.52 -7.34
CA PHE A 31 11.55 10.23 -6.47
C PHE A 31 12.84 9.45 -6.23
N LEU A 32 12.75 8.16 -5.91
CA LEU A 32 13.90 7.31 -5.64
C LEU A 32 14.75 7.08 -6.91
N THR A 33 14.11 6.83 -8.04
CA THR A 33 14.82 6.66 -9.31
C THR A 33 15.48 7.97 -9.79
N GLY A 34 14.85 9.11 -9.53
CA GLY A 34 15.45 10.44 -9.76
C GLY A 34 16.72 10.70 -8.92
N GLN A 35 16.89 9.97 -7.82
CA GLN A 35 18.12 9.98 -7.01
C GLN A 35 19.12 8.89 -7.42
N GLY A 36 18.86 8.16 -8.48
CA GLY A 36 19.73 7.10 -9.01
C GLY A 36 19.49 5.71 -8.40
N ASN A 37 18.51 5.55 -7.51
CA ASN A 37 18.20 4.24 -6.94
C ASN A 37 17.39 3.37 -7.90
N SER A 38 17.57 2.07 -7.84
CA SER A 38 16.74 1.08 -8.52
C SER A 38 15.54 0.67 -7.65
N VAL A 39 14.35 0.53 -8.28
CA VAL A 39 13.10 0.31 -7.55
C VAL A 39 12.30 -0.84 -8.17
N ILE A 40 11.86 -1.77 -7.35
CA ILE A 40 10.79 -2.72 -7.67
C ILE A 40 9.49 -2.23 -7.04
N MET A 41 8.47 -2.08 -7.85
CA MET A 41 7.08 -1.95 -7.40
C MET A 41 6.36 -3.28 -7.53
N THR A 42 5.58 -3.66 -6.53
CA THR A 42 4.82 -4.90 -6.55
C THR A 42 3.61 -4.84 -5.60
N THR A 43 2.95 -5.97 -5.42
CA THR A 43 1.83 -6.09 -4.48
C THR A 43 1.83 -7.47 -3.82
N SER A 44 1.34 -7.55 -2.61
CA SER A 44 0.98 -8.80 -1.94
C SER A 44 -0.49 -9.20 -2.17
N THR A 45 -1.23 -8.42 -2.98
CA THR A 45 -2.64 -8.66 -3.32
C THR A 45 -2.87 -8.56 -4.83
N LYS A 46 -3.46 -7.47 -5.30
CA LYS A 46 -3.68 -7.20 -6.73
C LYS A 46 -3.54 -5.71 -7.04
N LEU A 47 -2.81 -5.37 -8.10
CA LEU A 47 -2.76 -4.03 -8.69
C LEU A 47 -3.68 -3.92 -9.91
N CYS A 48 -4.11 -2.72 -10.26
CA CYS A 48 -4.79 -2.46 -11.52
C CYS A 48 -3.78 -2.55 -12.67
N TYR A 49 -4.05 -3.39 -13.68
CA TYR A 49 -3.12 -3.64 -14.77
C TYR A 49 -2.98 -2.41 -15.66
N SER A 50 -4.07 -1.92 -16.25
CA SER A 50 -4.07 -0.77 -17.17
C SER A 50 -3.42 0.46 -16.53
N PHE A 51 -3.84 0.79 -15.30
CA PHE A 51 -3.31 1.93 -14.56
C PHE A 51 -1.80 1.83 -14.23
N THR A 52 -1.26 0.61 -14.19
CA THR A 52 0.14 0.37 -13.82
C THR A 52 1.07 0.37 -15.03
N VAL A 53 0.68 -0.31 -16.12
CA VAL A 53 1.54 -0.50 -17.30
C VAL A 53 1.70 0.75 -18.14
N ASP A 54 0.79 1.70 -18.02
CA ASP A 54 0.90 3.02 -18.69
C ASP A 54 2.09 3.84 -18.21
N ARG A 55 2.63 3.53 -17.03
CA ARG A 55 3.73 4.32 -16.42
C ARG A 55 5.04 3.57 -16.30
N PHE A 56 5.01 2.29 -16.00
CA PHE A 56 6.20 1.51 -15.68
C PHE A 56 6.20 0.16 -16.39
N PRO A 57 7.36 -0.30 -16.86
CA PRO A 57 7.47 -1.62 -17.48
C PRO A 57 7.11 -2.73 -16.47
N LEU A 58 6.28 -3.67 -16.93
CA LEU A 58 5.86 -4.83 -16.16
C LEU A 58 6.70 -6.05 -16.52
N SER A 59 7.23 -6.73 -15.53
CA SER A 59 7.77 -8.09 -15.61
C SER A 59 6.80 -9.08 -14.98
N VAL A 60 6.45 -10.14 -15.70
CA VAL A 60 5.70 -11.28 -15.14
C VAL A 60 6.71 -12.34 -14.69
N GLY A 61 6.62 -12.70 -13.42
CA GLY A 61 7.64 -13.53 -12.77
C GLY A 61 8.77 -12.70 -12.16
N ILE A 62 9.65 -13.40 -11.43
CA ILE A 62 10.81 -12.77 -10.77
C ILE A 62 11.98 -12.77 -11.76
N ASP A 63 12.32 -11.60 -12.28
CA ASP A 63 13.56 -11.39 -13.02
C ASP A 63 14.71 -11.28 -12.00
N LYS A 64 15.66 -12.19 -12.08
CA LYS A 64 16.84 -12.21 -11.19
C LYS A 64 17.95 -11.26 -11.64
N LYS A 65 17.76 -10.59 -12.78
CA LYS A 65 18.73 -9.62 -13.27
C LYS A 65 18.63 -8.35 -12.43
N GLN A 66 19.75 -7.91 -11.89
CA GLN A 66 19.84 -6.66 -11.14
C GLN A 66 19.39 -5.47 -11.99
N LEU A 67 18.53 -4.63 -11.42
CA LEU A 67 18.09 -3.41 -12.06
C LEU A 67 19.25 -2.41 -12.12
N LYS A 68 19.27 -1.59 -13.17
CA LYS A 68 20.24 -0.51 -13.30
C LYS A 68 19.88 0.64 -12.37
N GLN A 69 20.85 1.47 -12.06
CA GLN A 69 20.61 2.74 -11.36
C GLN A 69 19.56 3.57 -12.10
N GLY A 70 18.60 4.13 -11.34
CA GLY A 70 17.49 4.90 -11.87
C GLY A 70 16.40 4.08 -12.58
N GLU A 71 16.51 2.75 -12.59
CA GLU A 71 15.51 1.88 -13.22
C GLU A 71 14.37 1.55 -12.22
N CYS A 72 13.13 1.62 -12.71
CA CYS A 72 11.96 1.15 -11.99
C CYS A 72 11.20 0.10 -12.81
N LYS A 73 10.83 -1.02 -12.18
CA LYS A 73 9.99 -2.06 -12.77
C LYS A 73 8.87 -2.48 -11.84
N VAL A 74 7.74 -2.83 -12.44
CA VAL A 74 6.67 -3.53 -11.74
C VAL A 74 6.88 -5.03 -11.86
N PHE A 75 6.86 -5.72 -10.72
CA PHE A 75 6.88 -7.17 -10.68
C PHE A 75 5.49 -7.70 -10.35
N GLY A 76 4.96 -8.57 -11.20
CA GLY A 76 3.69 -9.27 -11.01
C GLY A 76 3.87 -10.77 -11.18
N LYS A 77 3.10 -11.56 -10.44
CA LYS A 77 3.12 -13.03 -10.54
C LYS A 77 2.34 -13.52 -11.77
N GLU A 78 1.23 -12.84 -12.06
CA GLU A 78 0.30 -13.22 -13.13
C GLU A 78 -0.54 -12.00 -13.57
N ILE A 79 -0.89 -11.94 -14.85
CA ILE A 79 -1.83 -10.97 -15.39
C ILE A 79 -3.23 -11.61 -15.49
N LEU A 80 -4.17 -11.07 -14.73
CA LEU A 80 -5.57 -11.48 -14.73
C LEU A 80 -6.36 -10.56 -15.69
N LYS A 81 -6.30 -10.85 -16.99
CA LYS A 81 -6.83 -9.98 -18.06
C LYS A 81 -8.31 -9.65 -17.91
N GLU A 82 -9.14 -10.64 -17.57
CA GLU A 82 -10.60 -10.45 -17.41
C GLU A 82 -11.00 -9.45 -16.31
N SER A 83 -10.17 -9.31 -15.30
CA SER A 83 -10.42 -8.41 -14.17
C SER A 83 -9.57 -7.15 -14.20
N ASP A 84 -8.75 -6.94 -15.21
CA ASP A 84 -7.76 -5.85 -15.30
C ASP A 84 -6.87 -5.77 -14.07
N LYS A 85 -6.30 -6.93 -13.64
CA LYS A 85 -5.45 -7.00 -12.45
C LYS A 85 -4.12 -7.69 -12.72
N ILE A 86 -3.11 -7.24 -11.97
CA ILE A 86 -1.85 -7.94 -11.77
C ILE A 86 -1.96 -8.63 -10.41
N LYS A 87 -1.81 -9.94 -10.36
CA LYS A 87 -1.69 -10.71 -9.14
C LYS A 87 -0.28 -10.54 -8.58
N GLY A 88 -0.17 -10.30 -7.29
CA GLY A 88 1.09 -10.18 -6.59
C GLY A 88 1.61 -11.51 -6.01
N TYR A 89 2.54 -11.37 -5.10
CA TYR A 89 3.28 -12.46 -4.47
C TYR A 89 2.89 -12.61 -3.00
N GLU A 90 3.08 -13.80 -2.46
CA GLU A 90 2.97 -14.02 -1.02
C GLU A 90 4.14 -13.35 -0.27
N PRO A 91 3.99 -13.00 1.02
CA PRO A 91 5.03 -12.31 1.78
C PRO A 91 6.41 -12.98 1.73
N GLU A 92 6.47 -14.31 1.79
CA GLU A 92 7.72 -15.08 1.75
C GLU A 92 8.39 -15.03 0.37
N GLU A 93 7.63 -14.86 -0.70
CA GLU A 93 8.16 -14.65 -2.05
C GLU A 93 8.73 -13.22 -2.17
N LEU A 94 8.04 -12.23 -1.59
CA LEU A 94 8.48 -10.83 -1.55
C LEU A 94 9.76 -10.67 -0.73
N ASP A 95 9.89 -11.40 0.38
CA ASP A 95 11.12 -11.42 1.17
C ASP A 95 12.31 -11.91 0.34
N LYS A 96 12.12 -12.97 -0.45
CA LYS A 96 13.17 -13.48 -1.36
C LYS A 96 13.53 -12.48 -2.46
N ILE A 97 12.55 -11.73 -2.98
CA ILE A 97 12.79 -10.65 -3.95
C ILE A 97 13.65 -9.56 -3.30
N PHE A 98 13.30 -9.12 -2.11
CA PHE A 98 14.05 -8.11 -1.39
C PHE A 98 15.47 -8.57 -1.04
N GLU A 99 15.60 -9.77 -0.46
CA GLU A 99 16.89 -10.36 -0.05
C GLU A 99 17.81 -10.67 -1.23
N SER A 100 17.29 -10.83 -2.43
CA SER A 100 18.10 -11.09 -3.63
C SER A 100 18.95 -9.89 -4.06
N GLY A 101 18.64 -8.68 -3.56
CA GLY A 101 19.37 -7.46 -3.90
C GLY A 101 19.22 -7.02 -5.36
N VAL A 102 18.20 -7.47 -6.08
CA VAL A 102 17.96 -7.10 -7.49
C VAL A 102 17.57 -5.62 -7.67
N ALA A 103 17.18 -4.95 -6.59
CA ALA A 103 16.93 -3.50 -6.56
C ALA A 103 17.29 -2.94 -5.19
N ASP A 104 17.55 -1.62 -5.14
CA ASP A 104 17.82 -0.91 -3.89
C ASP A 104 16.57 -0.80 -3.02
N TYR A 105 15.39 -0.68 -3.64
CA TYR A 105 14.10 -0.56 -2.96
C TYR A 105 13.08 -1.54 -3.50
N VAL A 106 12.28 -2.10 -2.59
CA VAL A 106 11.08 -2.88 -2.92
C VAL A 106 9.88 -2.21 -2.25
N ILE A 107 8.93 -1.75 -3.06
CA ILE A 107 7.70 -1.07 -2.60
C ILE A 107 6.50 -1.97 -2.92
N VAL A 108 5.74 -2.31 -1.88
CA VAL A 108 4.65 -3.29 -1.92
C VAL A 108 3.32 -2.64 -1.57
N GLU A 109 2.34 -2.67 -2.48
CA GLU A 109 0.94 -2.37 -2.11
C GLU A 109 0.30 -3.62 -1.49
N ALA A 110 -0.12 -3.55 -0.22
CA ALA A 110 -0.43 -4.74 0.57
C ALA A 110 -1.92 -4.92 0.91
N ASP A 111 -2.80 -4.13 0.32
CA ASP A 111 -4.24 -4.28 0.47
C ASP A 111 -5.04 -3.59 -0.64
N GLY A 112 -6.29 -4.01 -0.84
CA GLY A 112 -7.25 -3.35 -1.72
C GLY A 112 -8.18 -2.40 -0.96
N ALA A 113 -8.49 -1.23 -1.53
CA ALA A 113 -9.46 -0.27 -0.98
C ALA A 113 -10.61 0.06 -1.95
N LYS A 114 -10.63 -0.55 -3.14
CA LYS A 114 -11.65 -0.29 -4.19
C LYS A 114 -11.85 1.21 -4.49
N GLY A 115 -10.77 1.99 -4.48
CA GLY A 115 -10.82 3.43 -4.72
C GLY A 115 -11.33 4.30 -3.55
N ARG A 116 -11.70 3.69 -2.40
CA ARG A 116 -12.19 4.42 -1.23
C ARG A 116 -11.05 5.08 -0.47
N SER A 117 -11.35 6.20 0.19
CA SER A 117 -10.37 6.99 0.94
C SER A 117 -10.06 6.41 2.32
N LEU A 118 -10.95 5.60 2.85
CA LEU A 118 -10.83 4.89 4.11
C LEU A 118 -11.27 3.44 3.96
N LYS A 119 -10.81 2.56 4.84
CA LYS A 119 -11.22 1.15 4.85
C LYS A 119 -11.21 0.54 6.25
N ALA A 120 -11.90 -0.60 6.41
CA ALA A 120 -11.65 -1.53 7.50
C ALA A 120 -11.02 -2.81 6.95
N HIS A 121 -9.97 -3.32 7.62
CA HIS A 121 -9.26 -4.52 7.19
C HIS A 121 -9.99 -5.80 7.65
N ALA A 122 -10.28 -6.70 6.72
CA ALA A 122 -10.72 -8.05 7.07
C ALA A 122 -9.59 -8.84 7.79
N ASP A 123 -9.89 -10.00 8.36
CA ASP A 123 -8.91 -10.72 9.19
C ASP A 123 -7.63 -11.15 8.43
N HIS A 124 -7.75 -11.44 7.14
CA HIS A 124 -6.63 -11.78 6.27
C HIS A 124 -5.80 -10.55 5.84
N GLU A 125 -6.32 -9.34 5.96
CA GLU A 125 -5.63 -8.09 5.57
C GLU A 125 -5.09 -7.31 6.79
N PRO A 126 -4.09 -6.45 6.58
CA PRO A 126 -3.24 -6.34 5.39
C PRO A 126 -2.32 -7.57 5.23
N VAL A 127 -1.79 -7.78 4.01
CA VAL A 127 -0.85 -8.87 3.72
C VAL A 127 0.57 -8.32 3.79
N LEU A 128 1.17 -8.38 4.97
CA LEU A 128 2.49 -7.80 5.28
C LEU A 128 3.53 -8.90 5.52
N SER A 129 4.77 -8.62 5.14
CA SER A 129 5.92 -9.37 5.63
C SER A 129 6.33 -8.89 7.02
N ALA A 130 6.77 -9.82 7.86
CA ALA A 130 7.37 -9.50 9.16
C ALA A 130 8.73 -8.76 9.02
N LYS A 131 9.36 -8.82 7.84
CA LYS A 131 10.63 -8.15 7.51
C LYS A 131 10.46 -6.74 6.94
N ALA A 132 9.23 -6.23 6.82
CA ALA A 132 8.98 -4.87 6.36
C ALA A 132 9.74 -3.85 7.22
N HIS A 133 10.50 -2.97 6.56
CA HIS A 133 11.22 -1.88 7.23
C HIS A 133 10.27 -0.71 7.55
N LEU A 134 9.41 -0.37 6.60
CA LEU A 134 8.47 0.74 6.72
C LEU A 134 7.06 0.31 6.28
N ILE A 135 6.07 0.68 7.08
CA ILE A 135 4.66 0.55 6.74
C ILE A 135 4.07 1.96 6.63
N ILE A 136 3.63 2.33 5.43
CA ILE A 136 2.96 3.61 5.18
C ILE A 136 1.45 3.36 5.16
N VAL A 137 0.76 3.93 6.14
CA VAL A 137 -0.71 3.91 6.22
C VAL A 137 -1.24 5.12 5.47
N VAL A 138 -1.86 4.92 4.32
CA VAL A 138 -2.46 6.00 3.52
C VAL A 138 -3.91 6.19 3.89
N VAL A 139 -4.31 7.44 4.14
CA VAL A 139 -5.68 7.84 4.43
C VAL A 139 -6.04 9.06 3.57
N GLY A 140 -7.11 8.95 2.77
CA GLY A 140 -7.66 10.09 2.06
C GLY A 140 -8.48 10.97 3.00
N MET A 141 -8.08 12.23 3.15
CA MET A 141 -8.73 13.19 4.06
C MET A 141 -10.14 13.59 3.61
N ASP A 142 -10.48 13.34 2.36
CA ASP A 142 -11.81 13.60 1.78
C ASP A 142 -12.92 12.73 2.38
N CYS A 143 -12.59 11.66 3.13
CA CYS A 143 -13.59 10.90 3.88
C CYS A 143 -14.10 11.62 5.15
N ILE A 144 -13.31 12.53 5.72
CA ILE A 144 -13.70 13.26 6.94
C ILE A 144 -14.82 14.23 6.61
N GLY A 145 -15.87 14.23 7.44
CA GLY A 145 -17.08 15.01 7.19
C GLY A 145 -18.09 14.33 6.24
N GLN A 146 -17.75 13.18 5.67
CA GLN A 146 -18.67 12.39 4.85
C GLN A 146 -19.47 11.40 5.71
N PRO A 147 -20.68 11.03 5.30
CA PRO A 147 -21.41 9.94 5.95
C PRO A 147 -20.71 8.60 5.71
N ILE A 148 -20.75 7.72 6.72
CA ILE A 148 -20.26 6.34 6.59
C ILE A 148 -21.15 5.59 5.59
N SER A 149 -20.57 5.22 4.45
CA SER A 149 -21.26 4.49 3.37
C SER A 149 -20.27 3.55 2.65
N GLU A 150 -20.79 2.70 1.78
CA GLU A 150 -19.94 1.88 0.89
C GLU A 150 -19.13 2.74 -0.11
N ASP A 151 -19.49 4.02 -0.30
CA ASP A 151 -18.78 4.94 -1.18
C ASP A 151 -17.65 5.69 -0.47
N SER A 152 -17.78 5.97 0.82
CA SER A 152 -16.75 6.64 1.62
C SER A 152 -15.75 5.68 2.25
N VAL A 153 -16.20 4.47 2.64
CA VAL A 153 -15.38 3.50 3.39
C VAL A 153 -15.49 2.11 2.77
N HIS A 154 -14.35 1.53 2.39
CA HIS A 154 -14.32 0.12 2.00
C HIS A 154 -14.57 -0.78 3.22
N ARG A 155 -15.60 -1.65 3.15
CA ARG A 155 -16.15 -2.44 4.26
C ARG A 155 -16.71 -1.56 5.40
N SER A 156 -17.60 -0.66 5.03
CA SER A 156 -18.24 0.32 5.92
C SER A 156 -18.91 -0.32 7.14
N LYS A 157 -19.57 -1.47 7.00
CA LYS A 157 -20.19 -2.21 8.14
C LYS A 157 -19.14 -2.63 9.16
N LEU A 158 -18.01 -3.18 8.71
CA LEU A 158 -16.91 -3.58 9.59
C LEU A 158 -16.23 -2.35 10.23
N PHE A 159 -16.19 -1.24 9.53
CA PHE A 159 -15.74 0.04 10.08
C PHE A 159 -16.65 0.47 11.23
N CYS A 160 -17.97 0.51 10.99
CA CYS A 160 -18.96 0.87 12.00
C CYS A 160 -18.83 0.02 13.28
N GLU A 161 -18.73 -1.31 13.12
CA GLU A 161 -18.53 -2.25 14.23
C GLU A 161 -17.32 -1.88 15.09
N ARG A 162 -16.20 -1.52 14.45
CA ARG A 162 -14.93 -1.26 15.15
C ARG A 162 -14.85 0.10 15.80
N VAL A 163 -15.47 1.12 15.20
CA VAL A 163 -15.44 2.49 15.76
C VAL A 163 -16.68 2.81 16.59
N GLY A 164 -17.63 1.86 16.74
CA GLY A 164 -18.83 2.04 17.54
C GLY A 164 -19.86 3.00 16.93
N LYS A 165 -19.88 3.11 15.59
CA LYS A 165 -20.80 3.99 14.85
C LYS A 165 -21.79 3.20 14.00
N LYS A 166 -22.78 3.92 13.44
CA LYS A 166 -23.79 3.38 12.53
C LYS A 166 -23.55 3.90 11.10
N MET A 167 -24.07 3.19 10.13
CA MET A 167 -24.13 3.66 8.74
C MET A 167 -24.86 4.99 8.67
N GLY A 168 -24.33 5.93 7.88
CA GLY A 168 -24.86 7.28 7.71
C GLY A 168 -24.35 8.31 8.73
N GLU A 169 -23.74 7.91 9.84
CA GLU A 169 -23.09 8.85 10.75
C GLU A 169 -21.84 9.47 10.11
N ILE A 170 -21.50 10.67 10.54
CA ILE A 170 -20.40 11.45 9.95
C ILE A 170 -19.05 10.91 10.44
N ILE A 171 -18.14 10.69 9.51
CA ILE A 171 -16.74 10.29 9.79
C ILE A 171 -15.99 11.48 10.38
N THR A 172 -15.39 11.29 11.54
CA THR A 172 -14.53 12.26 12.22
C THR A 172 -13.07 11.88 12.14
N LYS A 173 -12.17 12.77 12.56
CA LYS A 173 -10.73 12.45 12.71
C LYS A 173 -10.50 11.36 13.74
N ASP A 174 -11.24 11.38 14.84
CA ASP A 174 -11.14 10.39 15.92
C ASP A 174 -11.52 8.99 15.43
N ASP A 175 -12.51 8.88 14.52
CA ASP A 175 -12.86 7.61 13.90
C ASP A 175 -11.75 7.06 13.01
N VAL A 176 -11.05 7.96 12.29
CA VAL A 176 -9.89 7.59 11.47
C VAL A 176 -8.76 7.09 12.35
N GLU A 177 -8.45 7.76 13.44
CA GLU A 177 -7.44 7.32 14.40
C GLU A 177 -7.86 6.01 15.08
N ALA A 178 -9.11 5.91 15.51
CA ALA A 178 -9.65 4.71 16.13
C ALA A 178 -9.50 3.48 15.22
N ILE A 179 -9.83 3.56 13.94
CA ILE A 179 -9.70 2.43 13.02
C ILE A 179 -8.23 2.08 12.72
N ILE A 180 -7.33 3.06 12.63
CA ILE A 180 -5.89 2.81 12.40
C ILE A 180 -5.31 2.01 13.56
N TYR A 181 -5.56 2.43 14.79
CA TYR A 181 -4.97 1.84 16.00
C TYR A 181 -5.83 0.74 16.64
N HIS A 182 -6.99 0.40 16.07
CA HIS A 182 -7.82 -0.70 16.54
C HIS A 182 -7.02 -2.02 16.53
N ALA A 183 -7.22 -2.89 17.54
CA ALA A 183 -6.51 -4.16 17.65
C ALA A 183 -6.63 -5.07 16.39
N LYS A 184 -7.77 -4.98 15.69
CA LYS A 184 -8.00 -5.62 14.37
C LYS A 184 -7.88 -4.63 13.20
N GLY A 185 -7.27 -3.47 13.42
CA GLY A 185 -7.15 -2.36 12.45
C GLY A 185 -6.00 -2.53 11.46
N TYR A 186 -5.46 -1.41 11.06
CA TYR A 186 -4.42 -1.33 10.02
C TYR A 186 -3.11 -1.98 10.47
N LEU A 187 -2.74 -1.81 11.73
CA LEU A 187 -1.43 -2.19 12.26
C LEU A 187 -1.39 -3.57 12.92
N LYS A 188 -2.47 -4.35 12.85
CA LYS A 188 -2.58 -5.66 13.55
C LYS A 188 -1.52 -6.70 13.15
N LYS A 189 -0.88 -6.53 12.00
CA LYS A 189 0.21 -7.39 11.50
C LYS A 189 1.56 -6.67 11.43
N ALA A 190 1.63 -5.41 11.88
CA ALA A 190 2.89 -4.69 12.00
C ALA A 190 3.75 -5.31 13.12
N THR A 191 5.05 -5.38 12.88
CA THR A 191 6.02 -5.88 13.87
C THR A 191 6.74 -4.71 14.56
N LYS A 192 7.39 -4.96 15.69
CA LYS A 192 8.20 -3.96 16.38
C LYS A 192 9.41 -3.49 15.57
N GLN A 193 9.78 -4.22 14.53
CA GLN A 193 10.92 -3.88 13.67
C GLN A 193 10.54 -2.88 12.57
N SER A 194 9.23 -2.80 12.25
CA SER A 194 8.75 -1.90 11.22
C SER A 194 8.52 -0.50 11.77
N GLU A 195 9.10 0.50 11.10
CA GLU A 195 8.68 1.89 11.27
C GLU A 195 7.27 2.06 10.69
N VAL A 196 6.43 2.88 11.32
CA VAL A 196 5.06 3.14 10.85
C VAL A 196 4.86 4.63 10.66
N VAL A 197 4.41 5.02 9.48
CA VAL A 197 4.06 6.41 9.15
C VAL A 197 2.63 6.48 8.65
N VAL A 198 1.81 7.35 9.24
CA VAL A 198 0.47 7.66 8.73
C VAL A 198 0.57 8.84 7.77
N PHE A 199 0.20 8.62 6.52
CA PHE A 199 0.27 9.58 5.44
C PHE A 199 -1.12 10.02 5.00
N TYR A 200 -1.47 11.25 5.32
CA TYR A 200 -2.74 11.85 4.97
C TYR A 200 -2.70 12.51 3.60
N VAL A 201 -3.59 12.09 2.71
CA VAL A 201 -3.70 12.60 1.33
C VAL A 201 -4.91 13.52 1.22
N LYS A 202 -4.69 14.76 0.78
CA LYS A 202 -5.78 15.62 0.31
C LYS A 202 -6.00 15.33 -1.17
N LYS A 203 -7.23 14.98 -1.55
CA LYS A 203 -7.64 15.01 -2.97
C LYS A 203 -7.97 16.47 -3.31
N ASN A 204 -7.29 17.00 -4.31
CA ASN A 204 -7.64 18.28 -4.93
C ASN A 204 -8.89 18.11 -5.78
#